data_1ef958c6bc63f1c673675db3c9cc4f32
#
_entry.id   1ef958c6bc63f1c673675db3c9cc4f32
#
_cell.length_a   1.000
_cell.length_b   1.000
_cell.length_c   1.000
_cell.angle_alpha   90.00
_cell.angle_beta   90.00
_cell.angle_gamma   90.00
#
_symmetry.space_group_name_H-M   'P 1'
#
loop_
_entity.id
_entity.type
_entity.pdbx_description
1 polymer ?
#
loop_
_entity_poly.entity_id
_entity_poly.type
_entity_poly.pdbx_seq_one_letter_code
_entity_poly.pdbx_strand_id
1 'polypeptide(L)'
;MNRKYTRLQFAAAMIGCAASFAFAPSAHAQAAPDYAALLAAPDRSDNDKQADKRRDPLPFLQFAGPRPGMKVLDMGAGGGYSTELMARAVAPNGAVYGQNPADASDKMKAAFDARLATPGMKDAAADVRPFDDPAPPGTKDLDMITFLFFYHDTTYMNVDRAAMDKAMFAALKPGGTLVIADHAALPGQGTTVGKTLHRIEESTERQEIEAAGFKFVAEGNFWRNDADTHDYPSYKKDAPIDNFVLKFQKPN
;
A
#
# COMPACT_ATOMS: atom_id res chain seq x y z
N MET A 1 -1.10 95.04 -10.02
CA MET A 1 -1.62 93.89 -9.22
C MET A 1 -1.13 92.62 -9.83
N ASN A 2 -0.03 92.07 -9.35
CA ASN A 2 0.64 90.88 -9.90
C ASN A 2 0.30 89.67 -9.02
N ARG A 3 -0.44 88.68 -9.55
CA ARG A 3 -0.62 87.39 -8.90
C ARG A 3 0.41 86.38 -9.45
N LYS A 4 1.33 85.92 -8.57
CA LYS A 4 2.26 84.83 -8.84
C LYS A 4 1.52 83.51 -8.66
N TYR A 5 1.51 82.66 -9.67
CA TYR A 5 1.07 81.29 -9.59
C TYR A 5 2.27 80.35 -9.26
N THR A 6 2.20 79.69 -8.08
CA THR A 6 3.15 78.69 -7.65
C THR A 6 2.74 77.38 -8.23
N ARG A 7 3.56 76.68 -9.04
CA ARG A 7 3.35 75.36 -9.55
C ARG A 7 3.79 74.33 -8.48
N LEU A 8 2.86 73.51 -7.98
CA LEU A 8 3.14 72.31 -7.19
C LEU A 8 3.55 71.18 -8.16
N GLN A 9 4.77 70.68 -8.02
CA GLN A 9 5.20 69.43 -8.67
C GLN A 9 4.83 68.23 -7.80
N PHE A 10 3.98 67.35 -8.29
CA PHE A 10 3.71 66.05 -7.68
C PHE A 10 4.74 65.06 -8.19
N ALA A 11 5.62 64.57 -7.31
CA ALA A 11 6.50 63.44 -7.59
C ALA A 11 5.69 62.15 -7.31
N ALA A 12 5.41 61.38 -8.36
CA ALA A 12 4.82 60.04 -8.23
C ALA A 12 5.92 59.03 -7.93
N ALA A 13 5.95 58.52 -6.71
CA ALA A 13 6.80 57.37 -6.33
C ALA A 13 6.18 56.08 -6.84
N MET A 14 6.78 55.46 -7.84
CA MET A 14 6.44 54.10 -8.25
C MET A 14 7.11 53.10 -7.30
N ILE A 15 6.29 52.44 -6.47
CA ILE A 15 6.72 51.29 -5.65
C ILE A 15 6.67 50.06 -6.54
N GLY A 16 7.84 49.62 -7.02
CA GLY A 16 7.97 48.35 -7.74
C GLY A 16 7.86 47.19 -6.79
N CYS A 17 6.74 46.43 -6.84
CA CYS A 17 6.57 45.18 -6.14
C CYS A 17 7.34 44.08 -6.88
N ALA A 18 8.57 43.77 -6.43
CA ALA A 18 9.29 42.60 -6.92
C ALA A 18 8.66 41.32 -6.32
N ALA A 19 7.87 40.61 -7.11
CA ALA A 19 7.37 39.30 -6.76
C ALA A 19 8.51 38.28 -6.82
N SER A 20 9.06 37.93 -5.67
CA SER A 20 10.03 36.86 -5.55
C SER A 20 9.28 35.51 -5.75
N PHE A 21 9.39 34.91 -6.92
CA PHE A 21 8.99 33.52 -7.14
C PHE A 21 9.97 32.62 -6.40
N ALA A 22 9.60 32.15 -5.22
CA ALA A 22 10.28 31.05 -4.55
C ALA A 22 10.02 29.76 -5.34
N PHE A 23 11.01 29.30 -6.08
CA PHE A 23 10.99 27.93 -6.61
C PHE A 23 11.01 26.96 -5.42
N ALA A 24 9.88 26.31 -5.12
CA ALA A 24 9.87 25.18 -4.24
C ALA A 24 10.76 24.08 -4.88
N PRO A 25 11.71 23.49 -4.14
CA PRO A 25 12.51 22.40 -4.68
C PRO A 25 11.57 21.27 -5.05
N SER A 26 11.60 20.84 -6.31
CA SER A 26 10.92 19.63 -6.76
C SER A 26 11.41 18.49 -5.87
N ALA A 27 10.50 17.87 -5.10
CA ALA A 27 10.82 16.65 -4.37
C ALA A 27 11.25 15.60 -5.40
N HIS A 28 12.55 15.40 -5.54
CA HIS A 28 13.07 14.32 -6.38
C HIS A 28 12.58 13.02 -5.77
N ALA A 29 11.76 12.27 -6.50
CA ALA A 29 11.37 10.92 -6.08
C ALA A 29 12.66 10.13 -5.86
N GLN A 30 12.88 9.66 -4.64
CA GLN A 30 14.08 8.88 -4.32
C GLN A 30 14.11 7.62 -5.21
N ALA A 31 15.31 7.22 -5.63
CA ALA A 31 15.49 6.01 -6.42
C ALA A 31 14.99 4.77 -5.64
N ALA A 32 14.48 3.78 -6.36
CA ALA A 32 14.12 2.51 -5.74
C ALA A 32 15.36 1.86 -5.10
N PRO A 33 15.23 1.23 -3.93
CA PRO A 33 16.32 0.49 -3.32
C PRO A 33 16.67 -0.75 -4.15
N ASP A 34 17.83 -1.33 -3.91
CA ASP A 34 18.13 -2.67 -4.42
C ASP A 34 17.33 -3.72 -3.64
N TYR A 35 16.19 -4.12 -4.19
CA TYR A 35 15.31 -5.10 -3.56
C TYR A 35 15.97 -6.47 -3.42
N ALA A 36 16.86 -6.88 -4.33
CA ALA A 36 17.56 -8.14 -4.23
C ALA A 36 18.54 -8.13 -3.04
N ALA A 37 19.28 -7.04 -2.85
CA ALA A 37 20.14 -6.86 -1.68
C ALA A 37 19.33 -6.82 -0.38
N LEU A 38 18.15 -6.20 -0.39
CA LEU A 38 17.23 -6.15 0.74
C LEU A 38 16.77 -7.57 1.14
N LEU A 39 16.40 -8.40 0.17
CA LEU A 39 16.01 -9.79 0.39
C LEU A 39 17.17 -10.66 0.88
N ALA A 40 18.39 -10.36 0.46
CA ALA A 40 19.61 -11.07 0.88
C ALA A 40 20.16 -10.59 2.23
N ALA A 41 19.53 -9.60 2.89
CA ALA A 41 20.05 -9.02 4.12
C ALA A 41 20.35 -10.08 5.19
N PRO A 42 21.54 -10.04 5.84
CA PRO A 42 22.00 -11.10 6.74
C PRO A 42 21.17 -11.20 8.02
N ASP A 43 20.52 -10.12 8.43
CA ASP A 43 19.67 -10.02 9.62
C ASP A 43 18.24 -10.49 9.40
N ARG A 44 17.86 -10.91 8.17
CA ARG A 44 16.59 -11.57 7.91
C ARG A 44 16.58 -13.00 8.44
N SER A 45 15.43 -13.42 9.00
CA SER A 45 15.30 -14.77 9.55
C SER A 45 15.45 -15.85 8.46
N ASP A 46 15.97 -17.02 8.86
CA ASP A 46 16.06 -18.17 7.94
C ASP A 46 14.66 -18.65 7.52
N ASN A 47 13.66 -18.53 8.39
CA ASN A 47 12.26 -18.83 8.06
C ASN A 47 11.74 -17.93 6.93
N ASP A 48 12.07 -16.64 6.93
CA ASP A 48 11.66 -15.72 5.88
C ASP A 48 12.39 -16.00 4.57
N LYS A 49 13.72 -16.27 4.63
CA LYS A 49 14.49 -16.68 3.45
C LYS A 49 13.97 -17.99 2.85
N GLN A 50 13.48 -18.90 3.68
CA GLN A 50 12.82 -20.12 3.20
C GLN A 50 11.43 -19.82 2.61
N ALA A 51 10.68 -18.88 3.21
CA ALA A 51 9.38 -18.43 2.68
C ALA A 51 9.54 -17.71 1.32
N ASP A 52 10.62 -16.95 1.11
CA ASP A 52 10.94 -16.27 -0.15
C ASP A 52 10.96 -17.25 -1.34
N LYS A 53 11.46 -18.47 -1.15
CA LYS A 53 11.50 -19.49 -2.23
C LYS A 53 10.12 -19.84 -2.78
N ARG A 54 9.09 -19.74 -1.95
CA ARG A 54 7.69 -20.03 -2.32
C ARG A 54 6.94 -18.77 -2.71
N ARG A 55 7.23 -17.64 -2.04
CA ARG A 55 6.49 -16.38 -2.22
C ARG A 55 7.02 -15.54 -3.36
N ASP A 56 8.27 -15.77 -3.76
CA ASP A 56 8.98 -15.00 -4.80
C ASP A 56 8.71 -13.48 -4.68
N PRO A 57 9.20 -12.83 -3.61
CA PRO A 57 8.82 -11.45 -3.32
C PRO A 57 9.52 -10.42 -4.21
N LEU A 58 10.58 -10.78 -4.94
CA LEU A 58 11.36 -9.82 -5.72
C LEU A 58 10.52 -9.15 -6.83
N PRO A 59 9.82 -9.89 -7.71
CA PRO A 59 9.00 -9.25 -8.73
C PRO A 59 7.84 -8.43 -8.14
N PHE A 60 7.29 -8.84 -6.99
CA PHE A 60 6.29 -8.06 -6.29
C PHE A 60 6.85 -6.70 -5.81
N LEU A 61 8.03 -6.68 -5.18
CA LEU A 61 8.68 -5.44 -4.74
C LEU A 61 9.00 -4.52 -5.92
N GLN A 62 9.46 -5.07 -7.03
CA GLN A 62 9.70 -4.32 -8.27
C GLN A 62 8.41 -3.73 -8.84
N PHE A 63 7.33 -4.48 -8.82
CA PHE A 63 6.01 -4.05 -9.30
C PHE A 63 5.38 -3.02 -8.36
N ALA A 64 5.34 -3.28 -7.06
CA ALA A 64 4.79 -2.36 -6.06
C ALA A 64 5.59 -1.04 -6.04
N GLY A 65 6.91 -1.12 -6.02
CA GLY A 65 7.82 0.01 -6.11
C GLY A 65 7.93 0.84 -4.83
N PRO A 66 7.99 0.25 -3.61
CA PRO A 66 8.20 1.01 -2.39
C PRO A 66 9.57 1.70 -2.42
N ARG A 67 9.64 2.95 -1.90
CA ARG A 67 10.87 3.77 -1.95
C ARG A 67 11.16 4.40 -0.60
N PRO A 68 12.42 4.73 -0.33
CA PRO A 68 12.80 5.43 0.89
C PRO A 68 11.90 6.66 1.13
N GLY A 69 11.52 6.86 2.39
CA GLY A 69 10.68 7.98 2.80
C GLY A 69 9.17 7.80 2.60
N MET A 70 8.71 6.73 1.94
CA MET A 70 7.29 6.46 1.77
C MET A 70 6.61 6.08 3.10
N LYS A 71 5.32 6.45 3.22
CA LYS A 71 4.40 6.00 4.26
C LYS A 71 3.51 4.90 3.67
N VAL A 72 3.57 3.72 4.26
CA VAL A 72 2.87 2.53 3.77
C VAL A 72 1.93 1.97 4.83
N LEU A 73 0.73 1.58 4.45
CA LEU A 73 -0.15 0.73 5.24
C LEU A 73 -0.14 -0.67 4.63
N ASP A 74 0.26 -1.66 5.42
CA ASP A 74 0.22 -3.07 5.05
C ASP A 74 -0.98 -3.72 5.76
N MET A 75 -2.09 -3.90 5.03
CA MET A 75 -3.33 -4.43 5.57
C MET A 75 -3.31 -5.95 5.65
N GLY A 76 -3.90 -6.50 6.71
CA GLY A 76 -3.87 -7.95 6.93
C GLY A 76 -2.44 -8.46 7.11
N ALA A 77 -1.60 -7.70 7.80
CA ALA A 77 -0.16 -7.92 7.93
C ALA A 77 0.25 -9.30 8.48
N GLY A 78 -0.68 -9.97 9.18
CA GLY A 78 -0.44 -11.28 9.77
C GLY A 78 0.74 -11.26 10.75
N GLY A 79 1.73 -12.13 10.55
CA GLY A 79 2.97 -12.15 11.32
C GLY A 79 4.04 -11.16 10.82
N GLY A 80 3.70 -10.22 9.91
CA GLY A 80 4.54 -9.10 9.52
C GLY A 80 5.59 -9.40 8.44
N TYR A 81 5.46 -10.46 7.67
CA TYR A 81 6.42 -10.78 6.61
C TYR A 81 6.48 -9.67 5.54
N SER A 82 5.34 -9.26 4.97
CA SER A 82 5.25 -8.16 4.01
C SER A 82 5.61 -6.83 4.66
N THR A 83 5.16 -6.59 5.88
CA THR A 83 5.46 -5.39 6.66
C THR A 83 6.97 -5.17 6.79
N GLU A 84 7.76 -6.22 7.09
CA GLU A 84 9.23 -6.11 7.17
C GLU A 84 9.84 -5.76 5.82
N LEU A 85 9.40 -6.37 4.73
CA LEU A 85 9.89 -6.05 3.39
C LEU A 85 9.60 -4.59 3.02
N MET A 86 8.39 -4.10 3.34
CA MET A 86 8.06 -2.69 3.15
C MET A 86 8.91 -1.78 4.04
N ALA A 87 9.07 -2.10 5.34
CA ALA A 87 9.87 -1.30 6.27
C ALA A 87 11.32 -1.14 5.80
N ARG A 88 11.92 -2.24 5.35
CA ARG A 88 13.27 -2.21 4.76
C ARG A 88 13.34 -1.36 3.48
N ALA A 89 12.30 -1.43 2.64
CA ALA A 89 12.29 -0.71 1.38
C ALA A 89 12.04 0.80 1.53
N VAL A 90 11.32 1.23 2.56
CA VAL A 90 11.05 2.65 2.81
C VAL A 90 12.08 3.33 3.69
N ALA A 91 13.02 2.59 4.25
CA ALA A 91 14.13 3.14 5.03
C ALA A 91 15.11 3.91 4.14
N PRO A 92 15.78 4.96 4.66
CA PRO A 92 15.46 5.67 5.90
C PRO A 92 14.28 6.65 5.69
N ASN A 93 13.73 7.14 6.81
CA ASN A 93 12.72 8.20 6.86
C ASN A 93 11.32 7.83 6.33
N GLY A 94 11.05 6.55 6.04
CA GLY A 94 9.71 6.05 5.77
C GLY A 94 8.98 5.63 7.05
N ALA A 95 7.73 5.19 6.89
CA ALA A 95 6.94 4.59 7.95
C ALA A 95 6.05 3.48 7.40
N VAL A 96 5.92 2.37 8.12
CA VAL A 96 5.00 1.29 7.75
C VAL A 96 4.07 0.99 8.92
N TYR A 97 2.79 0.94 8.65
CA TYR A 97 1.76 0.54 9.60
C TYR A 97 1.30 -0.87 9.22
N GLY A 98 1.64 -1.86 10.04
CA GLY A 98 1.17 -3.24 9.84
C GLY A 98 -0.18 -3.43 10.52
N GLN A 99 -1.27 -3.41 9.75
CA GLN A 99 -2.62 -3.50 10.27
C GLN A 99 -3.02 -4.97 10.46
N ASN A 100 -3.54 -5.27 11.65
CA ASN A 100 -4.23 -6.51 11.96
C ASN A 100 -5.52 -6.20 12.74
N PRO A 101 -6.60 -6.97 12.57
CA PRO A 101 -7.82 -6.78 13.36
C PRO A 101 -7.60 -7.19 14.82
N ALA A 102 -8.40 -6.62 15.74
CA ALA A 102 -8.26 -6.88 17.17
C ALA A 102 -8.50 -8.34 17.56
N ASP A 103 -9.29 -9.06 16.78
CA ASP A 103 -9.61 -10.50 16.94
C ASP A 103 -8.62 -11.43 16.22
N ALA A 104 -7.54 -10.90 15.66
CA ALA A 104 -6.44 -11.73 15.15
C ALA A 104 -5.97 -12.71 16.24
N SER A 105 -5.58 -13.93 15.85
CA SER A 105 -5.18 -14.97 16.79
C SER A 105 -3.97 -14.53 17.65
N ASP A 106 -3.91 -15.00 18.90
CA ASP A 106 -2.78 -14.68 19.80
C ASP A 106 -1.44 -15.12 19.21
N LYS A 107 -1.43 -16.22 18.45
CA LYS A 107 -0.22 -16.68 17.72
C LYS A 107 0.22 -15.65 16.70
N MET A 108 -0.71 -15.05 15.95
CA MET A 108 -0.40 -14.04 14.94
C MET A 108 0.12 -12.76 15.60
N LYS A 109 -0.55 -12.28 16.66
CA LYS A 109 -0.11 -11.12 17.44
C LYS A 109 1.30 -11.31 17.99
N ALA A 110 1.55 -12.44 18.66
CA ALA A 110 2.87 -12.75 19.22
C ALA A 110 3.97 -12.83 18.13
N ALA A 111 3.63 -13.36 16.94
CA ALA A 111 4.58 -13.41 15.83
C ALA A 111 4.91 -12.00 15.29
N PHE A 112 3.90 -11.14 15.19
CA PHE A 112 4.08 -9.75 14.77
C PHE A 112 4.90 -8.95 15.79
N ASP A 113 4.57 -9.06 17.09
CA ASP A 113 5.29 -8.38 18.17
C ASP A 113 6.76 -8.82 18.23
N ALA A 114 7.02 -10.12 18.11
CA ALA A 114 8.40 -10.64 18.05
C ALA A 114 9.17 -10.07 16.85
N ARG A 115 8.51 -9.92 15.69
CA ARG A 115 9.11 -9.32 14.51
C ARG A 115 9.37 -7.83 14.69
N LEU A 116 8.46 -7.06 15.32
CA LEU A 116 8.67 -5.63 15.61
C LEU A 116 9.95 -5.36 16.40
N ALA A 117 10.41 -6.31 17.21
CA ALA A 117 11.66 -6.18 17.96
C ALA A 117 12.93 -6.36 17.09
N THR A 118 12.81 -6.68 15.80
CA THR A 118 13.96 -6.90 14.92
C THR A 118 14.43 -5.61 14.25
N PRO A 119 15.72 -5.48 13.90
CA PRO A 119 16.24 -4.28 13.23
C PRO A 119 15.55 -3.95 11.91
N GLY A 120 15.06 -4.96 11.18
CA GLY A 120 14.35 -4.77 9.91
C GLY A 120 13.00 -4.06 10.04
N MET A 121 12.46 -3.98 11.25
CA MET A 121 11.16 -3.37 11.54
C MET A 121 11.25 -1.98 12.21
N LYS A 122 12.44 -1.38 12.28
CA LYS A 122 12.64 -0.10 13.00
C LYS A 122 11.74 1.05 12.51
N ASP A 123 11.34 1.02 11.25
CA ASP A 123 10.46 2.00 10.62
C ASP A 123 9.00 1.50 10.52
N ALA A 124 8.65 0.40 11.24
CA ALA A 124 7.31 -0.16 11.30
C ALA A 124 6.66 0.00 12.67
N ALA A 125 5.33 0.03 12.66
CA ALA A 125 4.49 0.03 13.85
C ALA A 125 3.30 -0.92 13.67
N ALA A 126 2.84 -1.54 14.76
CA ALA A 126 1.57 -2.26 14.75
C ALA A 126 0.41 -1.27 14.70
N ASP A 127 -0.60 -1.59 13.91
CA ASP A 127 -1.87 -0.88 13.84
C ASP A 127 -3.02 -1.87 14.04
N VAL A 128 -3.62 -1.86 15.24
CA VAL A 128 -4.70 -2.81 15.59
C VAL A 128 -6.04 -2.14 15.35
N ARG A 129 -6.62 -2.38 14.17
CA ARG A 129 -7.84 -1.73 13.70
C ARG A 129 -8.70 -2.68 12.86
N PRO A 130 -10.03 -2.42 12.76
CA PRO A 130 -10.89 -3.19 11.87
C PRO A 130 -10.56 -2.90 10.40
N PHE A 131 -10.95 -3.82 9.50
CA PHE A 131 -10.68 -3.67 8.07
C PHE A 131 -11.45 -2.52 7.43
N ASP A 132 -12.62 -2.16 7.93
CA ASP A 132 -13.44 -1.04 7.43
C ASP A 132 -13.00 0.35 7.94
N ASP A 133 -11.99 0.40 8.84
CA ASP A 133 -11.28 1.61 9.26
C ASP A 133 -9.79 1.28 9.52
N PRO A 134 -9.02 0.93 8.46
CA PRO A 134 -7.74 0.25 8.59
C PRO A 134 -6.55 1.17 8.86
N ALA A 135 -6.68 2.46 8.63
CA ALA A 135 -5.56 3.40 8.75
C ALA A 135 -5.51 4.08 10.14
N PRO A 136 -4.33 4.46 10.64
CA PRO A 136 -4.22 5.24 11.86
C PRO A 136 -5.09 6.51 11.81
N PRO A 137 -5.70 6.94 12.93
CA PRO A 137 -6.62 8.06 12.94
C PRO A 137 -6.05 9.33 12.32
N GLY A 138 -6.81 9.95 11.41
CA GLY A 138 -6.42 11.20 10.75
C GLY A 138 -5.41 11.03 9.60
N THR A 139 -4.98 9.83 9.28
CA THR A 139 -4.06 9.56 8.16
C THR A 139 -4.76 9.81 6.81
N LYS A 140 -4.14 10.65 5.96
CA LYS A 140 -4.65 11.02 4.63
C LYS A 140 -3.52 11.18 3.60
N ASP A 141 -2.32 10.78 3.95
CA ASP A 141 -1.10 11.07 3.20
C ASP A 141 -0.23 9.84 2.94
N LEU A 142 -0.84 8.65 2.99
CA LEU A 142 -0.14 7.42 2.63
C LEU A 142 0.28 7.46 1.16
N ASP A 143 1.50 7.03 0.91
CA ASP A 143 2.04 6.84 -0.44
C ASP A 143 1.53 5.54 -1.06
N MET A 144 1.37 4.51 -0.23
CA MET A 144 1.01 3.17 -0.68
C MET A 144 0.19 2.43 0.38
N ILE A 145 -0.73 1.60 -0.10
CA ILE A 145 -1.36 0.53 0.68
C ILE A 145 -1.03 -0.79 0.01
N THR A 146 -0.67 -1.81 0.79
CA THR A 146 -0.56 -3.21 0.35
C THR A 146 -1.62 -4.04 1.05
N PHE A 147 -2.29 -4.94 0.31
CA PHE A 147 -3.28 -5.86 0.87
C PHE A 147 -3.13 -7.22 0.18
N LEU A 148 -2.47 -8.17 0.85
CA LEU A 148 -1.95 -9.36 0.20
C LEU A 148 -2.60 -10.62 0.76
N PHE A 149 -3.33 -11.35 -0.10
CA PHE A 149 -3.92 -12.66 0.18
C PHE A 149 -4.90 -12.66 1.35
N PHE A 150 -5.70 -11.60 1.47
CA PHE A 150 -6.66 -11.48 2.56
C PHE A 150 -7.99 -10.83 2.14
N TYR A 151 -8.07 -10.20 0.98
CA TYR A 151 -9.31 -9.56 0.54
C TYR A 151 -10.45 -10.58 0.42
N HIS A 152 -10.19 -11.78 -0.11
CA HIS A 152 -11.15 -12.87 -0.18
C HIS A 152 -11.74 -13.26 1.19
N ASP A 153 -10.98 -13.16 2.29
CA ASP A 153 -11.46 -13.48 3.63
C ASP A 153 -12.51 -12.46 4.10
N THR A 154 -12.43 -11.21 3.69
CA THR A 154 -13.42 -10.18 4.02
C THR A 154 -14.81 -10.48 3.43
N THR A 155 -14.90 -11.38 2.44
CA THR A 155 -16.18 -11.76 1.82
C THR A 155 -17.12 -12.55 2.74
N TYR A 156 -16.57 -13.20 3.77
CA TYR A 156 -17.34 -13.97 4.75
C TYR A 156 -17.10 -13.52 6.20
N MET A 157 -16.23 -12.56 6.41
CA MET A 157 -16.07 -11.85 7.67
C MET A 157 -17.19 -10.79 7.82
N ASN A 158 -17.41 -10.30 9.03
CA ASN A 158 -18.34 -9.19 9.25
C ASN A 158 -17.63 -7.86 8.94
N VAL A 159 -17.30 -7.64 7.66
CA VAL A 159 -16.62 -6.45 7.14
C VAL A 159 -17.50 -5.78 6.08
N ASP A 160 -17.75 -4.49 6.22
CA ASP A 160 -18.30 -3.67 5.14
C ASP A 160 -17.20 -3.37 4.12
N ARG A 161 -17.09 -4.20 3.07
CA ARG A 161 -16.05 -4.05 2.05
C ARG A 161 -16.12 -2.71 1.31
N ALA A 162 -17.33 -2.20 1.08
CA ALA A 162 -17.47 -0.89 0.44
C ALA A 162 -16.98 0.25 1.35
N ALA A 163 -17.17 0.15 2.67
CA ALA A 163 -16.58 1.07 3.63
C ALA A 163 -15.06 0.90 3.70
N MET A 164 -14.55 -0.34 3.71
CA MET A 164 -13.12 -0.65 3.69
C MET A 164 -12.41 -0.03 2.49
N ASP A 165 -12.95 -0.23 1.29
CA ASP A 165 -12.35 0.28 0.05
C ASP A 165 -12.34 1.81 0.02
N LYS A 166 -13.42 2.45 0.50
CA LYS A 166 -13.49 3.91 0.67
C LYS A 166 -12.50 4.43 1.72
N ALA A 167 -12.31 3.69 2.81
CA ALA A 167 -11.35 4.07 3.85
C ALA A 167 -9.91 3.98 3.31
N MET A 168 -9.56 2.93 2.56
CA MET A 168 -8.29 2.84 1.83
C MET A 168 -8.09 4.02 0.88
N PHE A 169 -9.12 4.34 0.10
CA PHE A 169 -9.08 5.49 -0.81
C PHE A 169 -8.86 6.80 -0.06
N ALA A 170 -9.55 7.01 1.07
CA ALA A 170 -9.43 8.23 1.86
C ALA A 170 -8.05 8.40 2.50
N ALA A 171 -7.42 7.30 2.94
CA ALA A 171 -6.12 7.30 3.61
C ALA A 171 -4.94 7.61 2.67
N LEU A 172 -5.07 7.32 1.38
CA LEU A 172 -4.04 7.61 0.39
C LEU A 172 -4.02 9.11 0.03
N LYS A 173 -2.84 9.64 -0.22
CA LYS A 173 -2.67 10.95 -0.87
C LYS A 173 -3.11 10.89 -2.35
N PRO A 174 -3.43 12.00 -3.01
CA PRO A 174 -3.55 12.06 -4.46
C PRO A 174 -2.31 11.46 -5.13
N GLY A 175 -2.50 10.61 -6.14
CA GLY A 175 -1.42 9.87 -6.78
C GLY A 175 -0.88 8.66 -5.98
N GLY A 176 -1.32 8.44 -4.75
CA GLY A 176 -0.98 7.27 -3.95
C GLY A 176 -1.52 5.97 -4.55
N THR A 177 -0.88 4.84 -4.23
CA THR A 177 -1.18 3.55 -4.86
C THR A 177 -1.72 2.51 -3.89
N LEU A 178 -2.67 1.70 -4.34
CA LEU A 178 -3.06 0.44 -3.72
C LEU A 178 -2.48 -0.71 -4.56
N VAL A 179 -1.75 -1.63 -3.92
CA VAL A 179 -1.30 -2.88 -4.54
C VAL A 179 -1.93 -4.02 -3.77
N ILE A 180 -2.74 -4.78 -4.46
CA ILE A 180 -3.50 -5.88 -3.89
C ILE A 180 -3.19 -7.17 -4.65
N ALA A 181 -3.12 -8.28 -3.94
CA ALA A 181 -2.94 -9.59 -4.54
C ALA A 181 -3.84 -10.60 -3.85
N ASP A 182 -4.44 -11.48 -4.64
CA ASP A 182 -5.25 -12.54 -4.07
C ASP A 182 -5.22 -13.82 -4.91
N HIS A 183 -5.82 -14.88 -4.36
CA HIS A 183 -5.95 -16.19 -4.98
C HIS A 183 -7.11 -16.18 -5.97
N ALA A 184 -6.82 -16.50 -7.23
CA ALA A 184 -7.82 -16.46 -8.28
C ALA A 184 -8.91 -17.53 -8.12
N ALA A 185 -10.17 -17.12 -8.27
CA ALA A 185 -11.30 -18.01 -8.47
C ALA A 185 -11.67 -18.08 -9.97
N LEU A 186 -12.49 -19.07 -10.36
CA LEU A 186 -12.97 -19.18 -11.73
C LEU A 186 -13.96 -18.04 -12.09
N PRO A 187 -14.02 -17.64 -13.34
CA PRO A 187 -15.02 -16.69 -13.82
C PRO A 187 -16.46 -17.09 -13.44
N GLY A 188 -17.23 -16.13 -12.93
CA GLY A 188 -18.62 -16.34 -12.48
C GLY A 188 -18.75 -16.81 -11.02
N GLN A 189 -17.65 -17.05 -10.32
CA GLN A 189 -17.70 -17.41 -8.89
C GLN A 189 -17.80 -16.21 -7.95
N GLY A 190 -17.38 -15.02 -8.41
CA GLY A 190 -17.45 -13.79 -7.61
C GLY A 190 -16.80 -13.94 -6.24
N THR A 191 -17.61 -13.74 -5.18
CA THR A 191 -17.19 -13.88 -3.78
C THR A 191 -17.63 -15.19 -3.15
N THR A 192 -18.38 -16.06 -3.87
CA THR A 192 -19.11 -17.22 -3.29
C THR A 192 -18.18 -18.30 -2.75
N VAL A 193 -16.95 -18.36 -3.20
CA VAL A 193 -15.95 -19.36 -2.83
C VAL A 193 -14.92 -18.86 -1.80
N GLY A 194 -15.04 -17.61 -1.33
CA GLY A 194 -14.10 -17.02 -0.37
C GLY A 194 -13.92 -17.89 0.87
N LYS A 195 -15.01 -18.29 1.51
CA LYS A 195 -14.98 -19.12 2.72
C LYS A 195 -14.52 -20.57 2.50
N THR A 196 -14.81 -21.14 1.34
CA THR A 196 -14.59 -22.59 1.08
C THR A 196 -13.26 -22.86 0.40
N LEU A 197 -12.88 -22.02 -0.56
CA LEU A 197 -11.66 -22.19 -1.34
C LEU A 197 -10.59 -21.15 -1.01
N HIS A 198 -10.90 -20.12 -0.20
CA HIS A 198 -10.03 -18.96 0.04
C HIS A 198 -9.55 -18.38 -1.28
N ARG A 199 -10.52 -17.99 -2.12
CA ARG A 199 -10.32 -17.41 -3.44
C ARG A 199 -11.39 -16.36 -3.72
N ILE A 200 -11.08 -15.44 -4.61
CA ILE A 200 -12.01 -14.44 -5.12
C ILE A 200 -11.83 -14.30 -6.64
N GLU A 201 -12.89 -14.00 -7.35
CA GLU A 201 -12.79 -13.67 -8.76
C GLU A 201 -12.13 -12.30 -8.94
N GLU A 202 -11.06 -12.24 -9.72
CA GLU A 202 -10.30 -11.03 -9.97
C GLU A 202 -11.15 -9.86 -10.47
N SER A 203 -12.08 -10.14 -11.40
CA SER A 203 -12.98 -9.12 -11.94
C SER A 203 -13.89 -8.51 -10.87
N THR A 204 -14.29 -9.30 -9.88
CA THR A 204 -15.13 -8.85 -8.75
C THR A 204 -14.33 -7.93 -7.84
N GLU A 205 -13.15 -8.34 -7.40
CA GLU A 205 -12.29 -7.52 -6.55
C GLU A 205 -11.93 -6.19 -7.25
N ARG A 206 -11.55 -6.27 -8.52
CA ARG A 206 -11.26 -5.09 -9.31
C ARG A 206 -12.45 -4.13 -9.39
N GLN A 207 -13.66 -4.63 -9.63
CA GLN A 207 -14.86 -3.79 -9.71
C GLN A 207 -15.18 -3.11 -8.39
N GLU A 208 -15.05 -3.82 -7.25
CA GLU A 208 -15.27 -3.26 -5.93
C GLU A 208 -14.28 -2.11 -5.63
N ILE A 209 -13.00 -2.32 -5.90
CA ILE A 209 -11.95 -1.30 -5.72
C ILE A 209 -12.18 -0.09 -6.65
N GLU A 210 -12.50 -0.30 -7.92
CA GLU A 210 -12.80 0.80 -8.86
C GLU A 210 -14.07 1.58 -8.44
N ALA A 211 -15.06 0.91 -7.86
CA ALA A 211 -16.28 1.56 -7.34
C ALA A 211 -16.00 2.51 -6.16
N ALA A 212 -14.93 2.30 -5.40
CA ALA A 212 -14.47 3.22 -4.36
C ALA A 212 -13.79 4.48 -4.91
N GLY A 213 -13.50 4.55 -6.22
CA GLY A 213 -12.91 5.70 -6.91
C GLY A 213 -11.49 5.50 -7.40
N PHE A 214 -10.89 4.37 -7.13
CA PHE A 214 -9.56 4.01 -7.63
C PHE A 214 -9.55 3.87 -9.16
N LYS A 215 -8.37 4.11 -9.76
CA LYS A 215 -8.13 3.82 -11.18
C LYS A 215 -7.17 2.66 -11.29
N PHE A 216 -7.55 1.64 -12.04
CA PHE A 216 -6.66 0.53 -12.39
C PHE A 216 -5.46 1.05 -13.19
N VAL A 217 -4.26 0.58 -12.83
CA VAL A 217 -3.00 1.00 -13.44
C VAL A 217 -2.32 -0.14 -14.17
N ALA A 218 -2.17 -1.28 -13.50
CA ALA A 218 -1.44 -2.42 -14.05
C ALA A 218 -1.79 -3.72 -13.34
N GLU A 219 -1.56 -4.82 -14.04
CA GLU A 219 -1.58 -6.18 -13.51
C GLU A 219 -0.15 -6.75 -13.50
N GLY A 220 0.19 -7.49 -12.44
CA GLY A 220 1.43 -8.24 -12.32
C GLY A 220 1.17 -9.73 -12.56
N ASN A 221 1.79 -10.29 -13.62
CA ASN A 221 1.57 -11.68 -14.02
C ASN A 221 2.59 -12.68 -13.44
N PHE A 222 3.47 -12.21 -12.54
CA PHE A 222 4.58 -12.99 -12.01
C PHE A 222 4.18 -14.09 -11.02
N TRP A 223 2.95 -14.08 -10.51
CA TRP A 223 2.40 -15.11 -9.63
C TRP A 223 1.24 -15.90 -10.27
N ARG A 224 1.02 -15.71 -11.58
CA ARG A 224 0.07 -16.53 -12.34
C ARG A 224 0.55 -17.96 -12.48
N ASN A 225 -0.38 -18.92 -12.44
CA ASN A 225 -0.08 -20.33 -12.55
C ASN A 225 -1.19 -21.08 -13.27
N ASP A 226 -1.00 -21.31 -14.56
CA ASP A 226 -1.96 -21.99 -15.46
C ASP A 226 -2.21 -23.47 -15.07
N ALA A 227 -1.40 -24.04 -14.19
CA ALA A 227 -1.61 -25.40 -13.70
C ALA A 227 -2.64 -25.51 -12.57
N ASP A 228 -3.11 -24.36 -12.05
CA ASP A 228 -4.14 -24.32 -11.00
C ASP A 228 -5.52 -24.59 -11.64
N THR A 229 -6.22 -25.61 -11.15
CA THR A 229 -7.59 -25.94 -11.58
C THR A 229 -8.67 -25.15 -10.84
N HIS A 230 -8.29 -24.38 -9.81
CA HIS A 230 -9.15 -23.50 -9.00
C HIS A 230 -10.28 -24.23 -8.23
N ASP A 231 -10.27 -25.55 -8.16
CA ASP A 231 -11.32 -26.38 -7.55
C ASP A 231 -10.96 -26.88 -6.14
N TYR A 232 -9.84 -26.42 -5.59
CA TYR A 232 -9.36 -26.74 -4.24
C TYR A 232 -8.97 -25.48 -3.47
N PRO A 233 -8.93 -25.55 -2.11
CA PRO A 233 -8.54 -24.41 -1.29
C PRO A 233 -7.11 -23.93 -1.61
N SER A 234 -6.91 -22.60 -1.62
CA SER A 234 -5.61 -21.98 -1.92
C SER A 234 -4.48 -22.40 -0.98
N TYR A 235 -4.82 -22.86 0.22
CA TYR A 235 -3.87 -23.39 1.21
C TYR A 235 -3.54 -24.89 1.04
N LYS A 236 -4.04 -25.55 -0.01
CA LYS A 236 -3.73 -26.96 -0.27
C LYS A 236 -2.23 -27.13 -0.47
N LYS A 237 -1.65 -27.99 0.37
CA LYS A 237 -0.22 -28.22 0.39
C LYS A 237 0.28 -28.73 -0.97
N ASP A 238 1.38 -28.18 -1.44
CA ASP A 238 2.09 -28.56 -2.67
C ASP A 238 1.24 -28.46 -3.96
N ALA A 239 0.07 -27.80 -3.91
CA ALA A 239 -0.74 -27.54 -5.09
C ALA A 239 -0.27 -26.27 -5.81
N PRO A 240 -0.36 -26.23 -7.15
CA PRO A 240 -0.18 -24.98 -7.89
C PRO A 240 -1.31 -24.01 -7.51
N ILE A 241 -0.96 -22.77 -7.20
CA ILE A 241 -1.94 -21.71 -6.89
C ILE A 241 -1.77 -20.58 -7.86
N ASP A 242 -2.84 -20.23 -8.57
CA ASP A 242 -2.91 -19.04 -9.41
C ASP A 242 -3.24 -17.82 -8.55
N ASN A 243 -2.41 -16.79 -8.68
CA ASN A 243 -2.61 -15.54 -7.97
C ASN A 243 -2.56 -14.37 -8.94
N PHE A 244 -3.47 -13.43 -8.76
CA PHE A 244 -3.41 -12.15 -9.46
C PHE A 244 -2.80 -11.07 -8.57
N VAL A 245 -2.20 -10.07 -9.20
CA VAL A 245 -1.68 -8.88 -8.52
C VAL A 245 -2.15 -7.66 -9.27
N LEU A 246 -2.89 -6.78 -8.62
CA LEU A 246 -3.44 -5.58 -9.22
C LEU A 246 -2.84 -4.33 -8.58
N LYS A 247 -2.54 -3.33 -9.39
CA LYS A 247 -2.15 -1.99 -8.93
C LYS A 247 -3.20 -0.98 -9.34
N PHE A 248 -3.61 -0.20 -8.37
CA PHE A 248 -4.52 0.92 -8.54
C PHE A 248 -3.87 2.21 -8.08
N GLN A 249 -4.43 3.34 -8.50
CA GLN A 249 -4.01 4.66 -8.09
C GLN A 249 -5.21 5.50 -7.66
N LYS A 250 -5.06 6.26 -6.59
CA LYS A 250 -5.97 7.36 -6.28
C LYS A 250 -5.70 8.50 -7.28
N PRO A 251 -6.70 8.99 -8.04
CA PRO A 251 -6.53 10.15 -8.92
C PRO A 251 -5.99 11.38 -8.19
N ASN A 252 -5.32 12.25 -8.95
CA ASN A 252 -4.82 13.55 -8.47
C ASN A 252 -5.96 14.52 -8.21
#